data_7af9c3c22dbd873d531b73dca940a8c1
#
_entry.id   7af9c3c22dbd873d531b73dca940a8c1
#
_cell.length_a   1.000
_cell.length_b   1.000
_cell.length_c   1.000
_cell.angle_alpha   90.00
_cell.angle_beta   90.00
_cell.angle_gamma   90.00
#
_symmetry.space_group_name_H-M   'P 1'
#
loop_
_entity.id
_entity.type
_entity.pdbx_description
1 polymer ?
#
loop_
_entity_poly.entity_id
_entity_poly.type
_entity_poly.pdbx_seq_one_letter_code
_entity_poly.pdbx_strand_id
1 'polypeptide(L)'
;MTMRSRILTICAFTVALSLSSCGGKKASEEGRDGKLQYSPQVNEVEVITLERTDFARQLLSNGKLAASKKSALLFGTSGKIASINVKNGSVVGAGATIATLDRPDLRLALESADIALNKAEIDLYDFLAGQGYSARDTTSVPKDLLATARMRSGYSSALNNLSKARYDIAGTVLRAPFGGRVADVKLRRHDQYSGSDPFCAVIDDRTFDVDFTVMESEYSFLSIGLPVKIRPFAEEGKEYSGKITSINPSVDSKGQISVRAQVANDGSLIDGMNVKVVVERMIPGQLVVPRSAVVIRDNLDVLFTYTPDGRAHWTYVKILYSNGDSHVVTANTDRNATLSEGDQVIVSGNLNLADNSEVTLKR
;
A
#
# COMPACT_ATOMS: atom_id res chain seq x y z
N MET A 1 -53.45 -3.77 2.58
CA MET A 1 -54.56 -2.94 2.06
C MET A 1 -54.23 -2.60 0.62
N THR A 2 -55.00 -3.20 -0.27
CA THR A 2 -55.39 -2.91 -1.67
C THR A 2 -54.27 -2.80 -2.70
N MET A 3 -54.05 -3.81 -3.57
CA MET A 3 -54.90 -4.38 -4.61
C MET A 3 -55.02 -3.51 -5.87
N ARG A 4 -54.59 -4.09 -7.02
CA ARG A 4 -55.23 -4.21 -8.37
C ARG A 4 -54.17 -3.99 -9.46
N SER A 5 -53.78 -4.98 -10.25
CA SER A 5 -54.52 -5.82 -11.25
C SER A 5 -54.86 -5.07 -12.54
N ARG A 6 -54.52 -5.77 -13.63
CA ARG A 6 -55.08 -5.71 -15.02
C ARG A 6 -54.06 -5.27 -16.08
N ILE A 7 -53.94 -5.80 -17.30
CA ILE A 7 -54.74 -6.77 -18.09
C ILE A 7 -53.89 -7.22 -19.29
N LEU A 8 -53.93 -8.47 -19.59
CA LEU A 8 -53.75 -9.24 -20.82
C LEU A 8 -54.21 -8.51 -22.07
N THR A 9 -53.48 -8.58 -23.20
CA THR A 9 -54.08 -8.58 -24.54
C THR A 9 -53.29 -9.50 -25.46
N ILE A 10 -53.96 -10.59 -25.83
CA ILE A 10 -53.67 -11.57 -26.88
C ILE A 10 -54.10 -10.96 -28.22
N CYS A 11 -53.25 -11.10 -29.24
CA CYS A 11 -53.71 -11.04 -30.65
C CYS A 11 -52.98 -12.14 -31.43
N ALA A 12 -53.74 -13.17 -31.70
CA ALA A 12 -53.49 -14.17 -32.71
C ALA A 12 -53.83 -13.60 -34.10
N PHE A 13 -53.00 -13.87 -35.10
CA PHE A 13 -53.43 -13.73 -36.50
C PHE A 13 -52.95 -14.93 -37.32
N THR A 14 -53.89 -15.48 -38.03
CA THR A 14 -54.02 -16.75 -38.75
C THR A 14 -53.31 -16.73 -40.10
N VAL A 15 -52.64 -17.83 -40.40
CA VAL A 15 -52.65 -18.69 -41.65
C VAL A 15 -53.17 -18.12 -42.96
N ALA A 16 -52.33 -18.20 -43.99
CA ALA A 16 -52.77 -18.45 -45.35
C ALA A 16 -51.75 -19.28 -46.15
N LEU A 17 -52.13 -20.54 -46.41
CA LEU A 17 -51.56 -21.42 -47.45
C LEU A 17 -51.88 -20.87 -48.82
N SER A 18 -50.89 -20.92 -49.72
CA SER A 18 -51.18 -21.00 -51.17
C SER A 18 -50.19 -21.96 -51.83
N LEU A 19 -50.74 -23.11 -52.19
CA LEU A 19 -50.18 -24.09 -53.12
C LEU A 19 -50.33 -23.55 -54.57
N SER A 20 -49.23 -23.62 -55.33
CA SER A 20 -49.27 -23.60 -56.78
C SER A 20 -48.26 -24.54 -57.37
N SER A 21 -48.73 -25.43 -58.02
CA SER A 21 -48.45 -26.60 -58.81
C SER A 21 -47.54 -26.38 -60.02
N CYS A 22 -46.68 -27.39 -60.26
CA CYS A 22 -46.24 -27.99 -61.55
C CYS A 22 -45.63 -27.14 -62.65
N GLY A 23 -44.44 -27.61 -63.10
CA GLY A 23 -43.87 -27.35 -64.41
C GLY A 23 -42.56 -28.09 -64.59
N GLY A 24 -42.61 -29.34 -65.03
CA GLY A 24 -41.39 -30.15 -65.30
C GLY A 24 -40.69 -29.66 -66.57
N LYS A 25 -39.29 -29.65 -66.44
CA LYS A 25 -38.45 -29.84 -67.66
C LYS A 25 -37.17 -30.64 -67.15
N LYS A 26 -37.02 -31.81 -67.80
CA LYS A 26 -35.78 -32.58 -67.75
C LYS A 26 -34.68 -31.75 -68.36
N ALA A 27 -33.57 -31.63 -67.62
CA ALA A 27 -32.26 -31.25 -68.17
C ALA A 27 -31.18 -32.09 -67.45
N SER A 28 -30.57 -32.88 -68.27
CA SER A 28 -29.29 -33.56 -68.25
C SER A 28 -28.42 -33.45 -66.98
N GLU A 29 -28.13 -34.62 -66.49
CA GLU A 29 -26.94 -34.89 -65.63
C GLU A 29 -25.68 -34.49 -66.39
N GLU A 30 -25.04 -33.39 -65.96
CA GLU A 30 -23.60 -33.16 -66.12
C GLU A 30 -22.98 -33.23 -64.75
N GLY A 31 -22.17 -34.29 -64.56
CA GLY A 31 -21.34 -34.49 -63.36
C GLY A 31 -20.45 -33.29 -63.12
N ARG A 32 -20.68 -32.57 -62.01
CA ARG A 32 -19.66 -31.77 -61.36
C ARG A 32 -19.20 -32.51 -60.12
N ASP A 33 -18.18 -33.35 -60.36
CA ASP A 33 -17.21 -33.76 -59.35
C ASP A 33 -16.52 -32.47 -58.83
N GLY A 34 -17.25 -31.72 -58.02
CA GLY A 34 -16.68 -30.66 -57.22
C GLY A 34 -15.96 -31.31 -56.03
N LYS A 35 -14.80 -31.94 -56.29
CA LYS A 35 -13.82 -32.12 -55.23
C LYS A 35 -13.55 -30.75 -54.66
N LEU A 36 -14.11 -30.49 -53.46
CA LEU A 36 -13.60 -29.45 -52.59
C LEU A 36 -12.12 -29.74 -52.44
N GLN A 37 -11.27 -29.06 -53.23
CA GLN A 37 -9.84 -29.02 -52.99
C GLN A 37 -9.68 -28.33 -51.62
N TYR A 38 -9.55 -29.16 -50.60
CA TYR A 38 -9.07 -28.72 -49.28
C TYR A 38 -7.63 -28.30 -49.51
N SER A 39 -7.41 -27.04 -49.82
CA SER A 39 -6.09 -26.43 -49.74
C SER A 39 -5.67 -26.55 -48.28
N PRO A 40 -4.64 -27.28 -47.94
CA PRO A 40 -4.15 -27.32 -46.56
C PRO A 40 -3.83 -25.89 -46.17
N GLN A 41 -4.59 -25.35 -45.22
CA GLN A 41 -4.31 -24.03 -44.66
C GLN A 41 -3.03 -24.17 -43.83
N VAL A 42 -1.90 -23.82 -44.45
CA VAL A 42 -0.61 -23.85 -43.75
C VAL A 42 -0.67 -22.74 -42.68
N ASN A 43 -0.55 -23.15 -41.44
CA ASN A 43 -0.60 -22.22 -40.32
C ASN A 43 0.69 -21.40 -40.24
N GLU A 44 0.61 -20.08 -40.34
CA GLU A 44 1.73 -19.19 -40.06
C GLU A 44 1.99 -19.08 -38.57
N VAL A 45 3.25 -19.28 -38.17
CA VAL A 45 3.66 -19.27 -36.76
C VAL A 45 4.86 -18.38 -36.53
N GLU A 46 4.94 -17.81 -35.34
CA GLU A 46 6.11 -17.11 -34.82
C GLU A 46 6.85 -18.04 -33.84
N VAL A 47 8.16 -18.10 -33.93
CA VAL A 47 8.99 -18.93 -33.07
C VAL A 47 10.02 -18.09 -32.31
N ILE A 48 10.39 -18.57 -31.14
CA ILE A 48 11.54 -18.08 -30.38
C ILE A 48 12.49 -19.26 -30.11
N THR A 49 13.77 -18.97 -30.03
CA THR A 49 14.73 -19.94 -29.49
C THR A 49 14.66 -19.95 -27.98
N LEU A 50 14.48 -21.12 -27.41
CA LEU A 50 14.38 -21.26 -25.95
C LEU A 50 15.78 -21.14 -25.34
N GLU A 51 15.93 -20.13 -24.49
CA GLU A 51 17.17 -19.83 -23.80
C GLU A 51 16.96 -19.86 -22.29
N ARG A 52 18.05 -20.15 -21.55
CA ARG A 52 18.02 -19.96 -20.10
C ARG A 52 18.25 -18.50 -19.76
N THR A 53 17.24 -17.91 -19.18
CA THR A 53 17.26 -16.49 -18.78
C THR A 53 16.89 -16.34 -17.31
N ASP A 54 17.18 -15.17 -16.77
CA ASP A 54 16.73 -14.82 -15.42
C ASP A 54 15.23 -14.52 -15.44
N PHE A 55 14.50 -15.14 -14.55
CA PHE A 55 13.06 -14.98 -14.44
C PHE A 55 12.70 -14.13 -13.22
N ALA A 56 11.95 -13.05 -13.43
CA ALA A 56 11.40 -12.24 -12.36
C ALA A 56 10.15 -12.92 -11.78
N ARG A 57 10.34 -13.76 -10.76
CA ARG A 57 9.22 -14.34 -10.01
C ARG A 57 8.54 -13.24 -9.21
N GLN A 58 7.22 -13.16 -9.32
CA GLN A 58 6.39 -12.14 -8.67
C GLN A 58 5.46 -12.78 -7.64
N LEU A 59 5.40 -12.13 -6.48
CA LEU A 59 4.40 -12.37 -5.45
C LEU A 59 3.50 -11.16 -5.39
N LEU A 60 2.20 -11.37 -5.50
CA LEU A 60 1.19 -10.32 -5.50
C LEU A 60 0.47 -10.28 -4.16
N SER A 61 0.36 -9.09 -3.57
CA SER A 61 -0.43 -8.87 -2.35
C SER A 61 -1.14 -7.53 -2.40
N ASN A 62 -2.10 -7.35 -1.52
CA ASN A 62 -2.72 -6.07 -1.26
C ASN A 62 -2.14 -5.50 0.04
N GLY A 63 -1.87 -4.20 0.04
CA GLY A 63 -1.31 -3.50 1.18
C GLY A 63 -2.02 -2.18 1.44
N LYS A 64 -1.62 -1.55 2.53
CA LYS A 64 -2.09 -0.24 2.93
C LYS A 64 -0.90 0.66 3.24
N LEU A 65 -0.95 1.89 2.75
CA LEU A 65 0.04 2.91 3.10
C LEU A 65 -0.19 3.41 4.52
N ALA A 66 0.87 3.50 5.28
CA ALA A 66 0.91 4.13 6.57
C ALA A 66 2.07 5.13 6.59
N ALA A 67 1.83 6.32 7.11
CA ALA A 67 2.91 7.29 7.26
C ALA A 67 4.00 6.73 8.20
N SER A 68 5.26 6.81 7.79
CA SER A 68 6.39 6.32 8.60
C SER A 68 6.50 7.06 9.96
N LYS A 69 6.01 8.31 10.01
CA LYS A 69 5.85 9.08 11.25
C LYS A 69 4.48 9.75 11.25
N LYS A 70 3.71 9.44 12.27
CA LYS A 70 2.40 10.06 12.52
C LYS A 70 2.25 10.31 14.01
N SER A 71 1.84 11.52 14.38
CA SER A 71 1.56 11.88 15.75
C SER A 71 0.16 12.46 15.87
N ALA A 72 -0.68 11.85 16.67
CA ALA A 72 -1.94 12.41 17.11
C ALA A 72 -1.65 13.44 18.22
N LEU A 73 -2.07 14.66 18.03
CA LEU A 73 -1.75 15.78 18.90
C LEU A 73 -2.92 16.11 19.82
N LEU A 74 -2.63 16.14 21.11
CA LEU A 74 -3.56 16.52 22.16
C LEU A 74 -2.98 17.72 22.91
N PHE A 75 -3.87 18.63 23.34
CA PHE A 75 -3.47 19.64 24.34
C PHE A 75 -3.22 18.96 25.69
N GLY A 76 -2.36 19.55 26.49
CA GLY A 76 -2.11 19.08 27.87
C GLY A 76 -3.26 19.36 28.85
N THR A 77 -4.28 20.11 28.42
CA THR A 77 -5.44 20.49 29.23
C THR A 77 -6.67 20.72 28.37
N SER A 78 -7.85 20.73 28.96
CA SER A 78 -9.11 21.12 28.30
C SER A 78 -9.29 22.67 28.32
N GLY A 79 -10.11 23.19 27.42
CA GLY A 79 -10.41 24.64 27.39
C GLY A 79 -11.05 25.07 26.07
N LYS A 80 -11.41 26.35 26.00
CA LYS A 80 -11.96 26.97 24.79
C LYS A 80 -10.82 27.25 23.78
N ILE A 81 -11.02 26.94 22.50
CA ILE A 81 -10.02 27.19 21.45
C ILE A 81 -9.96 28.72 21.19
N ALA A 82 -8.79 29.30 21.44
CA ALA A 82 -8.50 30.70 21.17
C ALA A 82 -8.11 30.96 19.71
N SER A 83 -7.19 30.14 19.18
CA SER A 83 -6.74 30.26 17.80
C SER A 83 -6.41 28.90 17.19
N ILE A 84 -6.56 28.82 15.87
CA ILE A 84 -6.10 27.70 15.03
C ILE A 84 -5.31 28.34 13.89
N ASN A 85 -4.03 27.98 13.79
CA ASN A 85 -3.11 28.60 12.83
C ASN A 85 -2.89 27.74 11.56
N VAL A 86 -3.57 26.60 11.48
CA VAL A 86 -3.40 25.59 10.42
C VAL A 86 -4.76 25.13 9.89
N LYS A 87 -4.74 24.52 8.71
CA LYS A 87 -5.87 23.81 8.09
C LYS A 87 -5.44 22.40 7.74
N ASN A 88 -6.39 21.50 7.47
CA ASN A 88 -6.08 20.19 6.90
C ASN A 88 -5.28 20.38 5.60
N GLY A 89 -4.17 19.66 5.48
CA GLY A 89 -3.23 19.78 4.37
C GLY A 89 -2.12 20.82 4.55
N SER A 90 -2.16 21.68 5.60
CA SER A 90 -1.10 22.65 5.87
C SER A 90 0.23 21.96 6.17
N VAL A 91 1.32 22.46 5.60
CA VAL A 91 2.68 22.03 5.92
C VAL A 91 3.18 22.83 7.12
N VAL A 92 3.74 22.14 8.11
CA VAL A 92 4.29 22.75 9.34
C VAL A 92 5.69 22.26 9.62
N GLY A 93 6.52 23.11 10.23
CA GLY A 93 7.83 22.74 10.76
C GLY A 93 7.75 22.23 12.19
N ALA A 94 8.80 21.56 12.66
CA ALA A 94 8.94 21.19 14.07
C ALA A 94 8.84 22.42 14.99
N GLY A 95 8.10 22.30 16.11
CA GLY A 95 7.85 23.39 17.06
C GLY A 95 6.81 24.43 16.63
N ALA A 96 6.30 24.38 15.39
CA ALA A 96 5.28 25.31 14.91
C ALA A 96 4.02 25.23 15.76
N THR A 97 3.45 26.39 16.12
CA THR A 97 2.21 26.47 16.90
C THR A 97 1.02 26.16 16.00
N ILE A 98 0.32 25.09 16.30
CA ILE A 98 -0.87 24.62 15.58
C ILE A 98 -2.13 25.32 16.06
N ALA A 99 -2.35 25.32 17.38
CA ALA A 99 -3.53 25.94 17.99
C ALA A 99 -3.23 26.33 19.45
N THR A 100 -4.08 27.20 20.00
CA THR A 100 -3.98 27.63 21.40
C THR A 100 -5.34 27.57 22.08
N LEU A 101 -5.34 27.31 23.39
CA LEU A 101 -6.53 27.39 24.24
C LEU A 101 -6.58 28.74 24.98
N ASP A 102 -7.76 29.23 25.22
CA ASP A 102 -8.02 30.37 26.11
C ASP A 102 -8.29 29.86 27.54
N ARG A 103 -7.31 30.06 28.40
CA ARG A 103 -7.32 29.63 29.81
C ARG A 103 -6.81 30.78 30.69
N PRO A 104 -7.66 31.79 30.94
CA PRO A 104 -7.31 32.95 31.78
C PRO A 104 -6.99 32.54 33.23
N ASP A 105 -7.63 31.48 33.71
CA ASP A 105 -7.36 30.90 35.03
C ASP A 105 -5.93 30.43 35.20
N LEU A 106 -5.34 29.77 34.20
CA LEU A 106 -3.94 29.32 34.22
C LEU A 106 -2.95 30.52 34.14
N ARG A 107 -3.34 31.59 33.43
CA ARG A 107 -2.52 32.80 33.39
C ARG A 107 -2.48 33.48 34.77
N LEU A 108 -3.63 33.58 35.43
CA LEU A 108 -3.69 34.10 36.81
C LEU A 108 -2.96 33.23 37.81
N ALA A 109 -3.03 31.89 37.64
CA ALA A 109 -2.28 30.95 38.48
C ALA A 109 -0.76 31.10 38.30
N LEU A 110 -0.29 31.34 37.08
CA LEU A 110 1.12 31.60 36.78
C LEU A 110 1.57 32.92 37.46
N GLU A 111 0.82 33.98 37.31
CA GLU A 111 1.12 35.27 37.93
C GLU A 111 1.14 35.18 39.46
N SER A 112 0.16 34.48 40.05
CA SER A 112 0.12 34.24 41.51
C SER A 112 1.33 33.43 42.00
N ALA A 113 1.75 32.43 41.23
CA ALA A 113 2.93 31.63 41.56
C ALA A 113 4.25 32.41 41.45
N ASP A 114 4.34 33.34 40.49
CA ASP A 114 5.49 34.23 40.33
C ASP A 114 5.59 35.23 41.51
N ILE A 115 4.48 35.82 41.91
CA ILE A 115 4.39 36.69 43.08
C ILE A 115 4.79 35.93 44.36
N ALA A 116 4.32 34.68 44.54
CA ALA A 116 4.65 33.83 45.66
C ALA A 116 6.17 33.49 45.73
N LEU A 117 6.79 33.25 44.55
CA LEU A 117 8.22 33.00 44.47
C LEU A 117 9.02 34.26 44.86
N ASN A 118 8.65 35.45 44.36
CA ASN A 118 9.31 36.70 44.68
C ASN A 118 9.23 36.98 46.20
N LYS A 119 8.07 36.73 46.84
CA LYS A 119 7.93 36.86 48.30
C LYS A 119 8.86 35.86 49.00
N ALA A 120 8.85 34.59 48.63
CA ALA A 120 9.69 33.55 49.25
C ALA A 120 11.20 33.82 49.05
N GLU A 121 11.56 34.50 47.96
CA GLU A 121 12.93 34.96 47.73
C GLU A 121 13.34 36.07 48.70
N ILE A 122 12.50 37.02 48.97
CA ILE A 122 12.72 38.07 49.97
C ILE A 122 12.88 37.44 51.37
N ASP A 123 11.96 36.53 51.74
CA ASP A 123 12.01 35.81 53.03
C ASP A 123 13.30 34.97 53.18
N LEU A 124 13.80 34.41 52.07
CA LEU A 124 15.09 33.70 52.03
C LEU A 124 16.27 34.64 52.30
N TYR A 125 16.27 35.79 51.63
CA TYR A 125 17.34 36.77 51.79
C TYR A 125 17.34 37.38 53.20
N ASP A 126 16.19 37.65 53.76
CA ASP A 126 16.06 38.16 55.13
C ASP A 126 16.56 37.15 56.17
N PHE A 127 16.26 35.85 55.98
CA PHE A 127 16.76 34.80 56.83
C PHE A 127 18.30 34.68 56.73
N LEU A 128 18.89 34.72 55.51
CA LEU A 128 20.33 34.66 55.32
C LEU A 128 21.04 35.90 55.87
N ALA A 129 20.46 37.06 55.69
CA ALA A 129 20.96 38.32 56.27
C ALA A 129 21.00 38.27 57.81
N GLY A 130 19.96 37.71 58.44
CA GLY A 130 19.92 37.47 59.90
C GLY A 130 20.97 36.47 60.38
N GLN A 131 21.55 35.66 59.51
CA GLN A 131 22.67 34.74 59.77
C GLN A 131 24.03 35.35 59.39
N GLY A 132 24.09 36.62 58.96
CA GLY A 132 25.31 37.33 58.61
C GLY A 132 25.83 37.07 57.17
N TYR A 133 25.02 36.48 56.27
CA TYR A 133 25.36 36.24 54.88
C TYR A 133 24.75 37.31 53.96
N SER A 134 25.44 37.58 52.85
CA SER A 134 24.91 38.53 51.85
C SER A 134 23.74 37.89 51.07
N ALA A 135 22.66 38.66 50.93
CA ALA A 135 21.51 38.25 50.12
C ALA A 135 21.86 38.04 48.62
N ARG A 136 22.91 38.70 48.12
CA ARG A 136 23.28 38.66 46.68
C ARG A 136 24.29 37.57 46.33
N ASP A 137 24.99 37.02 47.32
CA ASP A 137 26.02 35.98 47.12
C ASP A 137 25.74 34.77 48.02
N THR A 138 24.98 33.81 47.47
CA THR A 138 24.69 32.56 48.18
C THR A 138 25.80 31.52 48.03
N THR A 139 26.91 31.82 47.32
CA THR A 139 28.00 30.87 47.08
C THR A 139 28.86 30.71 48.34
N SER A 140 28.91 31.72 49.21
CA SER A 140 29.58 31.73 50.47
C SER A 140 28.81 31.03 51.61
N VAL A 141 27.53 30.70 51.40
CA VAL A 141 26.63 30.08 52.38
C VAL A 141 26.91 28.55 52.44
N PRO A 142 27.10 27.96 53.63
CA PRO A 142 27.20 26.52 53.78
C PRO A 142 25.95 25.81 53.21
N LYS A 143 26.13 24.70 52.50
CA LYS A 143 25.05 23.99 51.78
C LYS A 143 23.91 23.60 52.70
N ASP A 144 24.18 23.14 53.92
CA ASP A 144 23.13 22.72 54.86
C ASP A 144 22.30 23.93 55.38
N LEU A 145 22.99 25.06 55.63
CA LEU A 145 22.31 26.30 56.04
C LEU A 145 21.47 26.82 54.88
N LEU A 146 21.96 26.82 53.64
CA LEU A 146 21.23 27.25 52.47
C LEU A 146 19.97 26.37 52.22
N ALA A 147 20.11 25.04 52.38
CA ALA A 147 18.99 24.10 52.28
C ALA A 147 17.93 24.39 53.34
N THR A 148 18.36 24.61 54.59
CA THR A 148 17.46 24.97 55.70
C THR A 148 16.77 26.33 55.46
N ALA A 149 17.49 27.33 54.96
CA ALA A 149 16.98 28.63 54.61
C ALA A 149 15.90 28.57 53.53
N ARG A 150 16.18 27.81 52.47
CA ARG A 150 15.22 27.58 51.35
C ARG A 150 13.95 26.87 51.82
N MET A 151 14.05 25.93 52.74
CA MET A 151 12.87 25.29 53.34
C MET A 151 12.08 26.23 54.21
N ARG A 152 12.74 26.98 55.12
CA ARG A 152 12.05 27.91 56.05
C ARG A 152 11.37 29.07 55.35
N SER A 153 11.97 29.66 54.33
CA SER A 153 11.39 30.71 53.51
C SER A 153 10.26 30.23 52.58
N GLY A 154 10.10 28.91 52.42
CA GLY A 154 9.16 28.37 51.43
C GLY A 154 9.64 28.47 49.97
N TYR A 155 10.89 28.94 49.73
CA TYR A 155 11.44 29.17 48.40
C TYR A 155 11.35 27.92 47.49
N SER A 156 11.76 26.74 48.01
CA SER A 156 11.70 25.49 47.25
C SER A 156 10.28 25.13 46.84
N SER A 157 9.29 25.35 47.69
CA SER A 157 7.87 25.12 47.40
C SER A 157 7.33 26.09 46.36
N ALA A 158 7.64 27.38 46.51
CA ALA A 158 7.21 28.42 45.57
C ALA A 158 7.82 28.21 44.16
N LEU A 159 9.10 27.83 44.06
CA LEU A 159 9.76 27.51 42.84
C LEU A 159 9.10 26.30 42.11
N ASN A 160 8.74 25.27 42.89
CA ASN A 160 8.03 24.11 42.34
C ASN A 160 6.63 24.51 41.83
N ASN A 161 5.89 25.35 42.59
CA ASN A 161 4.59 25.83 42.19
C ASN A 161 4.65 26.70 40.92
N LEU A 162 5.65 27.55 40.76
CA LEU A 162 5.90 28.33 39.56
C LEU A 162 6.21 27.38 38.36
N SER A 163 7.06 26.38 38.58
CA SER A 163 7.37 25.39 37.55
C SER A 163 6.13 24.64 37.09
N LYS A 164 5.26 24.25 38.03
CA LYS A 164 3.98 23.62 37.72
C LYS A 164 3.06 24.56 36.92
N ALA A 165 2.91 25.81 37.33
CA ALA A 165 2.08 26.78 36.62
C ALA A 165 2.57 27.05 35.20
N ARG A 166 3.91 27.10 34.99
CA ARG A 166 4.52 27.20 33.65
C ARG A 166 4.25 25.96 32.81
N TYR A 167 4.31 24.77 33.38
CA TYR A 167 3.97 23.53 32.67
C TYR A 167 2.48 23.50 32.26
N ASP A 168 1.59 23.89 33.18
CA ASP A 168 0.14 23.90 32.92
C ASP A 168 -0.20 24.90 31.79
N ILE A 169 0.41 26.10 31.78
CA ILE A 169 0.18 27.07 30.70
C ILE A 169 0.84 26.63 29.38
N ALA A 170 1.98 25.95 29.41
CA ALA A 170 2.59 25.38 28.21
C ALA A 170 1.67 24.33 27.56
N GLY A 171 0.91 23.58 28.35
CA GLY A 171 -0.12 22.64 27.89
C GLY A 171 -1.29 23.26 27.11
N THR A 172 -1.45 24.59 27.18
CA THR A 172 -2.47 25.33 26.39
C THR A 172 -2.04 25.60 24.95
N VAL A 173 -0.79 25.36 24.60
CA VAL A 173 -0.22 25.60 23.26
C VAL A 173 0.11 24.28 22.60
N LEU A 174 -0.59 23.96 21.53
CA LEU A 174 -0.35 22.75 20.75
C LEU A 174 0.72 23.02 19.70
N ARG A 175 1.80 22.24 19.74
CA ARG A 175 2.93 22.37 18.81
C ARG A 175 3.17 21.10 18.03
N ALA A 176 3.67 21.26 16.80
CA ALA A 176 4.10 20.13 15.96
C ALA A 176 5.38 19.50 16.52
N PRO A 177 5.43 18.19 16.80
CA PRO A 177 6.63 17.52 17.32
C PRO A 177 7.71 17.34 16.25
N PHE A 178 7.33 17.32 14.99
CA PHE A 178 8.21 17.24 13.81
C PHE A 178 7.57 17.96 12.62
N GLY A 179 8.36 18.18 11.59
CA GLY A 179 7.87 18.78 10.34
C GLY A 179 7.04 17.77 9.53
N GLY A 180 5.90 18.21 9.00
CA GLY A 180 5.00 17.36 8.23
C GLY A 180 3.73 18.08 7.81
N ARG A 181 2.73 17.31 7.40
CA ARG A 181 1.42 17.80 6.96
C ARG A 181 0.36 17.56 8.03
N VAL A 182 -0.45 18.57 8.27
CA VAL A 182 -1.54 18.51 9.26
C VAL A 182 -2.76 17.81 8.66
N ALA A 183 -3.35 16.89 9.43
CA ALA A 183 -4.56 16.17 9.08
C ALA A 183 -5.54 16.14 10.28
N ASP A 184 -6.81 15.83 10.00
CA ASP A 184 -7.85 15.54 10.98
C ASP A 184 -8.17 16.71 11.95
N VAL A 185 -8.00 17.96 11.52
CA VAL A 185 -8.49 19.12 12.26
C VAL A 185 -10.02 19.16 12.16
N LYS A 186 -10.71 18.86 13.24
CA LYS A 186 -12.19 18.77 13.30
C LYS A 186 -12.84 19.95 14.01
N LEU A 187 -12.14 20.53 14.98
CA LEU A 187 -12.66 21.61 15.82
C LEU A 187 -12.42 22.97 15.18
N ARG A 188 -13.23 23.95 15.62
CA ARG A 188 -13.19 25.33 15.15
C ARG A 188 -12.80 26.28 16.27
N ARG A 189 -12.41 27.50 15.92
CA ARG A 189 -12.19 28.56 16.89
C ARG A 189 -13.45 28.75 17.69
N HIS A 190 -13.29 28.91 19.02
CA HIS A 190 -14.32 29.04 20.04
C HIS A 190 -15.04 27.75 20.45
N ASP A 191 -14.76 26.59 19.80
CA ASP A 191 -15.21 25.29 20.29
C ASP A 191 -14.56 24.95 21.63
N GLN A 192 -15.21 24.09 22.40
CA GLN A 192 -14.69 23.58 23.66
C GLN A 192 -13.90 22.29 23.37
N TYR A 193 -12.63 22.26 23.74
CA TYR A 193 -11.81 21.05 23.71
C TYR A 193 -11.90 20.34 25.07
N SER A 194 -12.27 19.05 25.06
CA SER A 194 -12.51 18.25 26.27
C SER A 194 -11.24 17.56 26.82
N GLY A 195 -10.21 17.39 26.01
CA GLY A 195 -8.96 16.70 26.38
C GLY A 195 -8.92 15.20 26.06
N SER A 196 -10.02 14.58 25.64
CA SER A 196 -10.10 13.13 25.41
C SER A 196 -9.66 12.69 24.01
N ASP A 197 -9.97 13.51 22.99
CA ASP A 197 -9.70 13.15 21.60
C ASP A 197 -8.54 13.98 21.04
N PRO A 198 -7.79 13.44 20.08
CA PRO A 198 -6.78 14.22 19.36
C PRO A 198 -7.41 15.42 18.67
N PHE A 199 -6.78 16.59 18.83
CA PHE A 199 -7.17 17.81 18.13
C PHE A 199 -6.89 17.71 16.62
N CYS A 200 -5.73 17.15 16.25
CA CYS A 200 -5.32 16.90 14.88
C CYS A 200 -4.23 15.83 14.85
N ALA A 201 -3.77 15.47 13.65
CA ALA A 201 -2.58 14.67 13.45
C ALA A 201 -1.54 15.44 12.64
N VAL A 202 -0.26 15.20 12.88
CA VAL A 202 0.84 15.60 12.00
C VAL A 202 1.44 14.33 11.38
N ILE A 203 1.60 14.33 10.07
CA ILE A 203 2.02 13.21 9.25
C ILE A 203 3.30 13.61 8.50
N ASP A 204 4.36 12.84 8.63
CA ASP A 204 5.53 12.96 7.75
C ASP A 204 5.18 12.29 6.43
N ASP A 205 4.91 13.09 5.40
CA ASP A 205 4.45 12.64 4.09
C ASP A 205 5.58 12.42 3.06
N ARG A 206 6.85 12.41 3.50
CA ARG A 206 8.01 12.19 2.61
C ARG A 206 8.19 10.73 2.25
N THR A 207 7.91 9.83 3.19
CA THR A 207 8.02 8.39 3.02
C THR A 207 6.83 7.70 3.65
N PHE A 208 6.39 6.62 3.02
CA PHE A 208 5.34 5.77 3.56
C PHE A 208 5.84 4.35 3.78
N ASP A 209 5.36 3.74 4.83
CA ASP A 209 5.43 2.32 5.05
C ASP A 209 4.23 1.67 4.33
N VAL A 210 4.45 0.54 3.72
CA VAL A 210 3.43 -0.29 3.08
C VAL A 210 3.29 -1.55 3.89
N ASP A 211 2.22 -1.68 4.62
CA ASP A 211 1.91 -2.89 5.38
C ASP A 211 1.08 -3.83 4.49
N PHE A 212 1.57 -5.05 4.29
CA PHE A 212 0.91 -6.10 3.52
C PHE A 212 1.16 -7.47 4.14
N THR A 213 0.40 -8.48 3.72
CA THR A 213 0.53 -9.85 4.23
C THR A 213 0.86 -10.82 3.11
N VAL A 214 1.59 -11.88 3.46
CA VAL A 214 1.91 -13.01 2.56
C VAL A 214 1.57 -14.31 3.25
N MET A 215 1.32 -15.37 2.46
CA MET A 215 1.09 -16.70 3.02
C MET A 215 2.38 -17.30 3.60
N GLU A 216 2.27 -18.12 4.65
CA GLU A 216 3.40 -18.82 5.25
C GLU A 216 4.20 -19.66 4.23
N SER A 217 3.51 -20.29 3.28
CA SER A 217 4.15 -21.06 2.20
C SER A 217 5.10 -20.25 1.30
N GLU A 218 4.95 -18.92 1.30
CA GLU A 218 5.75 -18.00 0.50
C GLU A 218 6.87 -17.34 1.31
N TYR A 219 6.99 -17.66 2.61
CA TYR A 219 7.98 -17.05 3.51
C TYR A 219 9.41 -17.18 2.97
N SER A 220 9.78 -18.35 2.44
CA SER A 220 11.11 -18.60 1.87
C SER A 220 11.47 -17.71 0.67
N PHE A 221 10.46 -17.11 0.05
CA PHE A 221 10.62 -16.16 -1.05
C PHE A 221 11.08 -14.79 -0.58
N LEU A 222 10.76 -14.42 0.68
CA LEU A 222 10.97 -13.09 1.22
C LEU A 222 12.37 -12.92 1.81
N SER A 223 12.91 -11.72 1.66
CA SER A 223 14.08 -11.25 2.42
C SER A 223 14.03 -9.73 2.56
N ILE A 224 14.65 -9.21 3.63
CA ILE A 224 14.82 -7.77 3.81
C ILE A 224 15.65 -7.22 2.65
N GLY A 225 15.25 -6.06 2.13
CA GLY A 225 15.91 -5.40 1.00
C GLY A 225 15.36 -5.82 -0.38
N LEU A 226 14.49 -6.84 -0.49
CA LEU A 226 13.86 -7.17 -1.77
C LEU A 226 13.12 -5.96 -2.35
N PRO A 227 13.23 -5.73 -3.65
CA PRO A 227 12.49 -4.69 -4.34
C PRO A 227 10.99 -5.02 -4.36
N VAL A 228 10.18 -4.00 -4.17
CA VAL A 228 8.73 -4.07 -4.31
C VAL A 228 8.24 -2.96 -5.22
N LYS A 229 7.26 -3.29 -6.05
CA LYS A 229 6.51 -2.32 -6.86
C LYS A 229 5.17 -2.09 -6.21
N ILE A 230 4.81 -0.84 -6.03
CA ILE A 230 3.61 -0.41 -5.33
C ILE A 230 2.74 0.36 -6.31
N ARG A 231 1.52 -0.12 -6.51
CA ARG A 231 0.55 0.47 -7.44
C ARG A 231 -0.69 0.89 -6.64
N PRO A 232 -0.91 2.21 -6.44
CA PRO A 232 -2.12 2.70 -5.78
C PRO A 232 -3.37 2.35 -6.58
N PHE A 233 -4.44 1.92 -5.91
CA PHE A 233 -5.71 1.68 -6.61
C PHE A 233 -6.38 2.98 -7.09
N ALA A 234 -6.07 4.12 -6.46
CA ALA A 234 -6.62 5.41 -6.83
C ALA A 234 -5.97 6.04 -8.08
N GLU A 235 -4.79 5.55 -8.51
CA GLU A 235 -4.03 6.10 -9.63
C GLU A 235 -3.60 4.97 -10.57
N GLU A 236 -4.44 4.66 -11.55
CA GLU A 236 -4.11 3.66 -12.55
C GLU A 236 -2.88 4.08 -13.37
N GLY A 237 -1.95 3.13 -13.56
CA GLY A 237 -0.74 3.34 -14.36
C GLY A 237 0.45 3.92 -13.60
N LYS A 238 0.29 4.43 -12.37
CA LYS A 238 1.42 4.84 -11.54
C LYS A 238 2.01 3.67 -10.77
N GLU A 239 3.33 3.59 -10.76
CA GLU A 239 4.10 2.59 -10.04
C GLU A 239 5.21 3.28 -9.24
N TYR A 240 5.31 2.92 -7.97
CA TYR A 240 6.33 3.38 -7.05
C TYR A 240 7.25 2.22 -6.69
N SER A 241 8.54 2.49 -6.64
CA SER A 241 9.54 1.51 -6.23
C SER A 241 9.82 1.64 -4.74
N GLY A 242 9.81 0.52 -4.04
CA GLY A 242 10.13 0.43 -2.63
C GLY A 242 11.01 -0.78 -2.33
N LYS A 243 11.29 -1.02 -1.04
CA LYS A 243 12.05 -2.17 -0.56
C LYS A 243 11.43 -2.70 0.74
N ILE A 244 11.48 -4.02 0.93
CA ILE A 244 11.09 -4.65 2.19
C ILE A 244 12.05 -4.20 3.30
N THR A 245 11.49 -3.64 4.38
CA THR A 245 12.24 -3.16 5.54
C THR A 245 12.12 -4.08 6.74
N SER A 246 10.99 -4.77 6.88
CA SER A 246 10.80 -5.75 7.97
C SER A 246 9.83 -6.86 7.58
N ILE A 247 10.05 -8.02 8.16
CA ILE A 247 9.19 -9.21 8.05
C ILE A 247 8.90 -9.64 9.49
N ASN A 248 7.62 -9.75 9.84
CA ASN A 248 7.22 -10.19 11.17
C ASN A 248 7.62 -11.67 11.36
N PRO A 249 8.32 -12.05 12.44
CA PRO A 249 8.69 -13.44 12.70
C PRO A 249 7.55 -14.32 13.25
N SER A 250 6.30 -13.88 13.12
CA SER A 250 5.10 -14.57 13.61
C SER A 250 4.10 -14.75 12.49
N VAL A 251 3.47 -15.92 12.47
CA VAL A 251 2.34 -16.27 11.60
C VAL A 251 1.05 -15.98 12.36
N ASP A 252 0.10 -15.33 11.73
CA ASP A 252 -1.20 -15.06 12.33
C ASP A 252 -2.15 -16.28 12.27
N SER A 253 -3.34 -16.14 12.85
CA SER A 253 -4.36 -17.21 12.89
C SER A 253 -4.90 -17.60 11.50
N LYS A 254 -4.59 -16.83 10.45
CA LYS A 254 -4.98 -17.09 9.07
C LYS A 254 -3.84 -17.70 8.23
N GLY A 255 -2.70 -18.03 8.85
CA GLY A 255 -1.53 -18.52 8.14
C GLY A 255 -0.79 -17.42 7.34
N GLN A 256 -0.89 -16.16 7.78
CA GLN A 256 -0.28 -15.02 7.10
C GLN A 256 0.84 -14.41 7.93
N ILE A 257 1.84 -13.88 7.24
CA ILE A 257 2.98 -13.16 7.79
C ILE A 257 2.86 -11.69 7.37
N SER A 258 2.94 -10.79 8.36
CA SER A 258 2.94 -9.36 8.09
C SER A 258 4.31 -8.91 7.61
N VAL A 259 4.32 -8.16 6.52
CA VAL A 259 5.53 -7.62 5.88
C VAL A 259 5.38 -6.12 5.74
N ARG A 260 6.47 -5.40 5.96
CA ARG A 260 6.53 -3.95 5.74
C ARG A 260 7.57 -3.63 4.69
N ALA A 261 7.18 -2.80 3.73
CA ALA A 261 8.07 -2.18 2.78
C ALA A 261 8.04 -0.66 2.95
N GLN A 262 9.06 0.03 2.50
CA GLN A 262 9.12 1.49 2.50
C GLN A 262 9.19 2.03 1.09
N VAL A 263 8.47 3.14 0.86
CA VAL A 263 8.38 3.84 -0.43
C VAL A 263 8.52 5.34 -0.23
N ALA A 264 9.24 6.00 -1.13
CA ALA A 264 9.29 7.45 -1.19
C ALA A 264 8.01 8.01 -1.82
N ASN A 265 7.57 9.16 -1.32
CA ASN A 265 6.40 9.87 -1.84
C ASN A 265 6.81 11.02 -2.74
N ASP A 266 6.17 11.16 -3.87
CA ASP A 266 6.27 12.30 -4.78
C ASP A 266 5.24 13.42 -4.48
N GLY A 267 4.44 13.24 -3.43
CA GLY A 267 3.33 14.12 -3.04
C GLY A 267 1.94 13.60 -3.39
N SER A 268 1.84 12.48 -4.13
CA SER A 268 0.56 11.87 -4.54
C SER A 268 0.06 10.83 -3.56
N LEU A 269 0.96 10.15 -2.84
CA LEU A 269 0.57 9.12 -1.87
C LEU A 269 0.00 9.76 -0.59
N ILE A 270 -1.03 9.15 -0.05
CA ILE A 270 -1.77 9.61 1.14
C ILE A 270 -1.82 8.49 2.18
N ASP A 271 -1.71 8.87 3.46
CA ASP A 271 -1.86 7.95 4.60
C ASP A 271 -3.21 7.22 4.55
N GLY A 272 -3.17 5.89 4.68
CA GLY A 272 -4.34 5.04 4.63
C GLY A 272 -4.77 4.57 3.23
N MET A 273 -4.06 4.96 2.17
CA MET A 273 -4.36 4.55 0.78
C MET A 273 -4.12 3.04 0.58
N ASN A 274 -5.03 2.37 -0.11
CA ASN A 274 -4.87 0.96 -0.47
C ASN A 274 -4.03 0.83 -1.75
N VAL A 275 -3.17 -0.17 -1.76
CA VAL A 275 -2.20 -0.40 -2.84
C VAL A 275 -2.10 -1.87 -3.19
N LYS A 276 -1.77 -2.15 -4.44
CA LYS A 276 -1.29 -3.46 -4.89
C LYS A 276 0.23 -3.51 -4.73
N VAL A 277 0.71 -4.55 -4.09
CA VAL A 277 2.15 -4.78 -3.86
C VAL A 277 2.60 -5.94 -4.71
N VAL A 278 3.67 -5.74 -5.48
CA VAL A 278 4.35 -6.77 -6.27
C VAL A 278 5.76 -6.92 -5.73
N VAL A 279 6.04 -8.03 -5.07
CA VAL A 279 7.39 -8.38 -4.62
C VAL A 279 8.08 -9.14 -5.74
N GLU A 280 9.26 -8.70 -6.18
CA GLU A 280 10.00 -9.34 -7.26
C GLU A 280 11.31 -9.97 -6.76
N ARG A 281 11.57 -11.19 -7.20
CA ARG A 281 12.84 -11.88 -6.97
C ARG A 281 13.30 -12.54 -8.26
N MET A 282 14.53 -12.25 -8.67
CA MET A 282 15.13 -12.88 -9.83
C MET A 282 15.54 -14.34 -9.51
N ILE A 283 15.14 -15.27 -10.37
CA ILE A 283 15.56 -16.67 -10.32
C ILE A 283 16.38 -16.93 -11.57
N PRO A 284 17.70 -17.20 -11.44
CA PRO A 284 18.58 -17.33 -12.59
C PRO A 284 18.39 -18.66 -13.32
N GLY A 285 18.74 -18.65 -14.60
CA GLY A 285 18.92 -19.84 -15.41
C GLY A 285 17.68 -20.68 -15.72
N GLN A 286 16.51 -20.01 -15.83
CA GLN A 286 15.22 -20.67 -16.10
C GLN A 286 14.91 -20.74 -17.59
N LEU A 287 14.23 -21.81 -18.05
CA LEU A 287 13.62 -21.84 -19.37
C LEU A 287 12.34 -21.03 -19.36
N VAL A 288 12.38 -19.87 -20.01
CA VAL A 288 11.30 -18.88 -19.98
C VAL A 288 10.64 -18.80 -21.35
N VAL A 289 9.31 -18.89 -21.35
CA VAL A 289 8.48 -18.70 -22.54
C VAL A 289 7.41 -17.64 -22.31
N PRO A 290 7.00 -16.87 -23.34
CA PRO A 290 5.84 -16.01 -23.24
C PRO A 290 4.59 -16.82 -22.87
N ARG A 291 3.64 -16.21 -22.17
CA ARG A 291 2.38 -16.87 -21.80
C ARG A 291 1.63 -17.42 -23.02
N SER A 292 1.71 -16.72 -24.15
CA SER A 292 1.09 -17.13 -25.42
C SER A 292 1.60 -18.46 -25.98
N ALA A 293 2.83 -18.87 -25.60
CA ALA A 293 3.42 -20.13 -26.06
C ALA A 293 2.75 -21.36 -25.45
N VAL A 294 2.19 -21.24 -24.23
CA VAL A 294 1.59 -22.36 -23.53
C VAL A 294 0.08 -22.35 -23.74
N VAL A 295 -0.46 -23.48 -24.18
CA VAL A 295 -1.90 -23.72 -24.40
C VAL A 295 -2.34 -24.91 -23.56
N ILE A 296 -3.61 -24.91 -23.15
CA ILE A 296 -4.18 -26.03 -22.41
C ILE A 296 -4.84 -26.99 -23.40
N ARG A 297 -4.42 -28.25 -23.39
CA ARG A 297 -4.98 -29.35 -24.17
C ARG A 297 -5.22 -30.54 -23.25
N ASP A 298 -6.38 -31.15 -23.33
CA ASP A 298 -6.77 -32.30 -22.50
C ASP A 298 -6.46 -32.08 -21.00
N ASN A 299 -6.72 -30.86 -20.53
CA ASN A 299 -6.44 -30.43 -19.16
C ASN A 299 -4.96 -30.47 -18.74
N LEU A 300 -4.05 -30.39 -19.71
CA LEU A 300 -2.60 -30.35 -19.52
C LEU A 300 -1.99 -29.11 -20.22
N ASP A 301 -0.90 -28.61 -19.65
CA ASP A 301 -0.12 -27.54 -20.25
C ASP A 301 0.76 -28.10 -21.37
N VAL A 302 0.66 -27.46 -22.53
CA VAL A 302 1.37 -27.87 -23.76
C VAL A 302 1.97 -26.65 -24.42
N LEU A 303 3.16 -26.81 -24.97
CA LEU A 303 3.69 -25.90 -25.96
C LEU A 303 4.02 -26.67 -27.26
N PHE A 304 4.20 -25.94 -28.34
CA PHE A 304 4.61 -26.51 -29.59
C PHE A 304 6.06 -26.17 -29.89
N THR A 305 6.88 -27.20 -30.20
CA THR A 305 8.23 -27.04 -30.71
C THR A 305 8.22 -27.13 -32.23
N TYR A 306 8.97 -26.22 -32.87
CA TYR A 306 9.16 -26.21 -34.32
C TYR A 306 10.37 -27.03 -34.70
N THR A 307 10.23 -27.89 -35.69
CA THR A 307 11.32 -28.72 -36.23
C THR A 307 11.73 -28.27 -37.62
N PRO A 308 13.01 -28.52 -38.03
CA PRO A 308 13.54 -28.06 -39.32
C PRO A 308 12.80 -28.59 -40.54
N ASP A 309 12.00 -29.64 -40.40
CA ASP A 309 11.12 -30.19 -41.45
C ASP A 309 9.79 -29.39 -41.63
N GLY A 310 9.64 -28.27 -40.92
CA GLY A 310 8.47 -27.40 -41.03
C GLY A 310 7.26 -27.92 -40.28
N ARG A 311 7.45 -28.65 -39.20
CA ARG A 311 6.38 -29.26 -38.40
C ARG A 311 6.36 -28.73 -36.96
N ALA A 312 5.15 -28.69 -36.40
CA ALA A 312 4.93 -28.37 -34.99
C ALA A 312 4.70 -29.65 -34.19
N HIS A 313 5.57 -29.89 -33.20
CA HIS A 313 5.44 -31.03 -32.31
C HIS A 313 4.85 -30.59 -30.95
N TRP A 314 3.89 -31.35 -30.51
CA TRP A 314 3.22 -31.18 -29.23
C TRP A 314 4.11 -31.62 -28.08
N THR A 315 4.52 -30.70 -27.22
CA THR A 315 5.40 -30.96 -26.09
C THR A 315 4.67 -30.64 -24.76
N TYR A 316 4.47 -31.67 -23.95
CA TYR A 316 3.88 -31.48 -22.61
C TYR A 316 4.88 -30.81 -21.67
N VAL A 317 4.42 -29.79 -20.96
CA VAL A 317 5.22 -29.02 -20.00
C VAL A 317 4.57 -28.94 -18.64
N LYS A 318 5.38 -28.66 -17.63
CA LYS A 318 4.92 -28.25 -16.29
C LYS A 318 5.32 -26.79 -16.09
N ILE A 319 4.37 -25.93 -15.75
CA ILE A 319 4.64 -24.54 -15.37
C ILE A 319 5.14 -24.54 -13.92
N LEU A 320 6.38 -24.11 -13.70
CA LEU A 320 6.95 -23.97 -12.35
C LEU A 320 6.61 -22.63 -11.72
N TYR A 321 6.73 -21.54 -12.49
CA TYR A 321 6.45 -20.17 -12.06
C TYR A 321 5.79 -19.39 -13.19
N SER A 322 5.00 -18.37 -12.81
CA SER A 322 4.37 -17.44 -13.74
C SER A 322 4.52 -16.01 -13.24
N ASN A 323 4.64 -15.09 -14.18
CA ASN A 323 4.47 -13.64 -13.92
C ASN A 323 3.45 -13.06 -14.90
N GLY A 324 3.37 -11.73 -15.02
CA GLY A 324 2.41 -11.07 -15.93
C GLY A 324 2.54 -11.50 -17.39
N ASP A 325 3.74 -11.77 -17.86
CA ASP A 325 4.07 -11.87 -19.29
C ASP A 325 4.58 -13.24 -19.71
N SER A 326 5.12 -14.03 -18.77
CA SER A 326 5.89 -15.25 -19.09
C SER A 326 5.64 -16.37 -18.09
N HIS A 327 5.98 -17.59 -18.52
CA HIS A 327 6.03 -18.81 -17.71
C HIS A 327 7.45 -19.36 -17.67
N VAL A 328 7.84 -19.89 -16.52
CA VAL A 328 8.97 -20.81 -16.40
C VAL A 328 8.43 -22.21 -16.62
N VAL A 329 8.97 -22.90 -17.61
CA VAL A 329 8.52 -24.23 -18.02
C VAL A 329 9.60 -25.27 -17.85
N THR A 330 9.17 -26.49 -17.62
CA THR A 330 10.04 -27.70 -17.72
C THR A 330 9.28 -28.80 -18.45
N ALA A 331 10.02 -29.71 -19.09
CA ALA A 331 9.38 -30.85 -19.72
C ALA A 331 8.59 -31.69 -18.72
N ASN A 332 7.43 -32.18 -19.14
CA ASN A 332 6.66 -33.13 -18.34
C ASN A 332 7.17 -34.55 -18.61
N THR A 333 8.14 -34.98 -17.82
CA THR A 333 8.78 -36.31 -17.95
C THR A 333 7.81 -37.47 -17.73
N ASP A 334 6.73 -37.28 -17.01
CA ASP A 334 5.68 -38.30 -16.79
C ASP A 334 4.94 -38.61 -18.12
N ARG A 335 5.07 -37.76 -19.12
CA ARG A 335 4.52 -37.87 -20.46
C ARG A 335 5.59 -38.10 -21.51
N ASN A 336 6.81 -38.50 -21.13
CA ASN A 336 7.98 -38.71 -22.00
C ASN A 336 8.31 -37.45 -22.85
N ALA A 337 7.93 -36.26 -22.39
CA ALA A 337 8.29 -35.02 -23.08
C ALA A 337 9.75 -34.65 -22.80
N THR A 338 10.37 -34.01 -23.76
CA THR A 338 11.71 -33.41 -23.67
C THR A 338 11.63 -31.95 -24.06
N LEU A 339 12.37 -31.11 -23.37
CA LEU A 339 12.49 -29.69 -23.68
C LEU A 339 13.86 -29.21 -23.22
N SER A 340 14.61 -28.64 -24.14
CA SER A 340 16.00 -28.26 -23.94
C SER A 340 16.27 -26.83 -24.39
N GLU A 341 17.33 -26.25 -23.86
CA GLU A 341 17.85 -24.99 -24.37
C GLU A 341 18.25 -25.16 -25.85
N GLY A 342 17.88 -24.18 -26.68
CA GLY A 342 18.08 -24.20 -28.12
C GLY A 342 16.87 -24.68 -28.92
N ASP A 343 15.86 -25.28 -28.27
CA ASP A 343 14.62 -25.67 -28.95
C ASP A 343 13.89 -24.44 -29.48
N GLN A 344 13.30 -24.56 -30.67
CA GLN A 344 12.46 -23.49 -31.22
C GLN A 344 11.03 -23.67 -30.76
N VAL A 345 10.52 -22.72 -29.99
CA VAL A 345 9.18 -22.75 -29.40
C VAL A 345 8.25 -21.81 -30.15
N ILE A 346 7.09 -22.31 -30.56
CA ILE A 346 6.05 -21.53 -31.22
C ILE A 346 5.33 -20.66 -30.19
N VAL A 347 5.33 -19.34 -30.38
CA VAL A 347 4.75 -18.36 -29.47
C VAL A 347 3.47 -17.70 -29.99
N SER A 348 3.21 -17.84 -31.29
CA SER A 348 2.02 -17.28 -31.95
C SER A 348 1.56 -18.24 -33.07
N GLY A 349 0.25 -18.27 -33.33
CA GLY A 349 -0.36 -19.18 -34.31
C GLY A 349 -0.64 -20.60 -33.79
N ASN A 350 -0.42 -20.84 -32.48
CA ASN A 350 -0.45 -22.17 -31.84
C ASN A 350 -1.85 -22.67 -31.45
N LEU A 351 -2.89 -21.81 -31.46
CA LEU A 351 -4.22 -22.17 -30.94
C LEU A 351 -4.93 -23.28 -31.73
N ASN A 352 -4.70 -23.35 -33.03
CA ASN A 352 -5.35 -24.34 -33.92
C ASN A 352 -4.42 -25.46 -34.35
N LEU A 353 -3.22 -25.54 -33.80
CA LEU A 353 -2.26 -26.60 -34.18
C LEU A 353 -2.64 -27.93 -33.52
N ALA A 354 -2.49 -28.99 -34.28
CA ALA A 354 -2.44 -30.38 -33.80
C ALA A 354 -0.99 -30.86 -33.80
N ASP A 355 -0.74 -31.99 -33.15
CA ASP A 355 0.58 -32.61 -33.20
C ASP A 355 0.94 -32.93 -34.65
N ASN A 356 2.21 -32.69 -35.00
CA ASN A 356 2.76 -32.91 -36.33
C ASN A 356 2.13 -32.06 -37.47
N SER A 357 1.46 -30.94 -37.13
CA SER A 357 0.92 -30.00 -38.12
C SER A 357 2.03 -29.33 -38.93
N GLU A 358 1.79 -29.19 -40.25
CA GLU A 358 2.63 -28.37 -41.11
C GLU A 358 2.46 -26.88 -40.79
N VAL A 359 3.58 -26.18 -40.63
CA VAL A 359 3.61 -24.77 -40.30
C VAL A 359 4.65 -24.02 -41.12
N THR A 360 4.41 -22.74 -41.35
CA THR A 360 5.37 -21.83 -41.99
C THR A 360 5.73 -20.72 -41.04
N LEU A 361 6.99 -20.33 -41.06
CA LEU A 361 7.46 -19.22 -40.27
C LEU A 361 6.93 -17.90 -40.85
N LYS A 362 6.29 -17.10 -40.01
CA LYS A 362 5.92 -15.76 -40.34
C LYS A 362 7.18 -14.90 -40.54
N ARG A 363 7.30 -14.26 -41.69
CA ARG A 363 8.46 -13.41 -42.05
C ARG A 363 8.39 -12.06 -41.38
#